data_54e315e80edd9b5c601b024e943fba9d
#
_entry.id   54e315e80edd9b5c601b024e943fba9d
#
_cell.length_a   1.000
_cell.length_b   1.000
_cell.length_c   1.000
_cell.angle_alpha   90.00
_cell.angle_beta   90.00
_cell.angle_gamma   90.00
#
_symmetry.space_group_name_H-M   'P 1'
#
loop_
_entity.id
_entity.type
_entity.pdbx_description
1 polymer ?
#
loop_
_entity_poly.entity_id
_entity_poly.type
_entity_poly.pdbx_seq_one_letter_code
_entity_poly.pdbx_strand_id
1 'polypeptide(L)'
;MKKMTKYAMMFAAALTLTFSMAACGDDKNDDPQPAPVDPVEIDVDHADDLDYNEAYAEQWANYMTVVSGLLKTDAQTLYDEWNNGYADIFKNHNSDEYKSAIDCVEQIFDGCIDIAGEVGDQKIGEPYRLLQAGNSEEALYAVESWYSWHSRDDYRNNIFSIRNAYYGSRDGSISPNSLSAVLAAKSPDLDSQTKAAIKHAADAIYAIPQPFRSNINSKEAAAAMDACADLGDFIENTLKPYFSENINDDATLDPVVKQYVDAVVLPTYQDLAALNAKLDEAVKTFKANPSNNAFAACANAWLTAREPWESSEAFLFGPVDEMGLDPNMDSWPLDQAQIAQILKSQNFSGLNWEDGDSDEKIEGAQSLRGFHTLEYLIFKDGKARTVK
;
A
#
# COMPACT_ATOMS: atom_id res chain seq x y z
N MET A 1 12.47 -2.35 20.91
CA MET A 1 13.54 -1.62 20.20
C MET A 1 14.50 -2.54 19.44
N LYS A 2 14.06 -3.63 18.81
CA LYS A 2 14.92 -4.52 18.00
C LYS A 2 14.19 -5.22 16.82
N LYS A 3 12.93 -4.88 16.51
CA LYS A 3 12.18 -5.47 15.40
C LYS A 3 11.90 -4.51 14.22
N MET A 4 12.08 -3.21 14.40
CA MET A 4 11.87 -2.21 13.33
C MET A 4 12.90 -2.21 12.19
N THR A 5 13.85 -3.14 12.16
CA THR A 5 14.98 -3.11 11.21
C THR A 5 14.83 -4.11 10.06
N LYS A 6 13.75 -4.88 9.98
CA LYS A 6 13.63 -5.93 8.94
C LYS A 6 13.03 -5.45 7.62
N TYR A 7 12.15 -4.47 7.64
CA TYR A 7 11.51 -3.98 6.40
C TYR A 7 12.29 -2.90 5.65
N ALA A 8 13.25 -2.24 6.30
CA ALA A 8 14.13 -1.25 5.65
C ALA A 8 15.29 -1.87 4.83
N MET A 9 15.38 -3.20 4.72
CA MET A 9 16.51 -3.87 4.04
C MET A 9 16.20 -4.45 2.65
N MET A 10 14.97 -4.36 2.16
CA MET A 10 14.62 -4.93 0.85
C MET A 10 15.06 -4.10 -0.38
N PHE A 11 15.55 -2.87 -0.21
CA PHE A 11 15.96 -2.00 -1.33
C PHE A 11 17.44 -1.61 -1.36
N ALA A 12 18.31 -2.28 -0.62
CA ALA A 12 19.75 -1.96 -0.60
C ALA A 12 20.61 -3.05 -1.26
N ALA A 13 20.32 -3.42 -2.49
CA ALA A 13 21.25 -4.18 -3.31
C ALA A 13 21.61 -3.39 -4.58
N ALA A 14 22.84 -2.86 -4.53
CA ALA A 14 23.61 -2.27 -5.63
C ALA A 14 23.43 -0.77 -5.92
N LEU A 15 24.19 0.07 -5.21
CA LEU A 15 25.12 1.01 -5.87
C LEU A 15 26.05 1.64 -4.82
N THR A 16 27.27 1.11 -4.68
CA THR A 16 28.37 1.81 -4.02
C THR A 16 28.88 2.90 -4.96
N LEU A 17 28.40 4.12 -4.83
CA LEU A 17 29.03 5.29 -5.43
C LEU A 17 29.83 6.03 -4.35
N THR A 18 31.14 5.98 -4.49
CA THR A 18 32.10 6.73 -3.69
C THR A 18 31.95 8.23 -3.95
N PHE A 19 31.44 8.98 -2.99
CA PHE A 19 31.51 10.43 -3.00
C PHE A 19 32.87 10.88 -2.43
N SER A 20 33.67 11.50 -3.28
CA SER A 20 34.81 12.32 -2.85
C SER A 20 34.33 13.71 -2.47
N MET A 21 34.44 14.05 -1.20
CA MET A 21 34.21 15.40 -0.71
C MET A 21 35.35 16.31 -1.17
N ALA A 22 35.01 17.39 -1.86
CA ALA A 22 35.84 18.59 -1.94
C ALA A 22 35.07 19.75 -1.31
N ALA A 23 35.64 20.28 -0.25
CA ALA A 23 35.11 21.42 0.48
C ALA A 23 35.59 22.73 -0.16
N CYS A 24 34.78 23.77 0.02
CA CYS A 24 35.05 25.20 0.11
C CYS A 24 34.39 26.08 -0.94
N GLY A 25 33.64 27.06 -0.44
CA GLY A 25 33.44 28.35 -1.07
C GLY A 25 32.03 28.93 -0.92
N ASP A 26 31.89 29.85 0.05
CA ASP A 26 30.79 30.81 0.14
C ASP A 26 30.62 31.54 -1.20
N ASP A 27 29.41 31.47 -1.77
CA ASP A 27 28.88 32.60 -2.58
C ASP A 27 27.37 32.43 -2.77
N LYS A 28 26.66 33.52 -2.46
CA LYS A 28 25.23 33.67 -2.74
C LYS A 28 25.04 33.74 -4.26
N ASN A 29 24.45 32.70 -4.81
CA ASN A 29 23.86 32.77 -6.14
C ASN A 29 22.48 32.15 -6.10
N ASP A 30 21.50 32.90 -6.58
CA ASP A 30 20.20 32.40 -7.01
C ASP A 30 20.43 31.24 -8.00
N ASP A 31 20.36 29.99 -7.52
CA ASP A 31 20.34 28.84 -8.41
C ASP A 31 19.03 28.92 -9.21
N PRO A 32 19.10 28.92 -10.55
CA PRO A 32 17.88 28.81 -11.36
C PRO A 32 17.24 27.48 -11.05
N GLN A 33 16.00 27.54 -10.61
CA GLN A 33 15.18 26.29 -10.51
C GLN A 33 15.31 25.54 -11.85
N PRO A 34 15.59 24.23 -11.83
CA PRO A 34 15.60 23.44 -13.05
C PRO A 34 14.28 23.66 -13.78
N ALA A 35 14.36 23.93 -15.07
CA ALA A 35 13.19 24.12 -15.92
C ALA A 35 12.28 22.87 -15.74
N PRO A 36 10.94 23.02 -15.76
CA PRO A 36 10.04 21.90 -15.76
C PRO A 36 10.48 20.97 -16.90
N VAL A 37 10.89 19.76 -16.57
CA VAL A 37 11.13 18.74 -17.59
C VAL A 37 9.75 18.38 -18.12
N ASP A 38 9.55 18.50 -19.42
CA ASP A 38 8.31 18.05 -20.05
C ASP A 38 8.04 16.60 -19.62
N PRO A 39 6.77 16.22 -19.35
CA PRO A 39 6.43 14.86 -19.02
C PRO A 39 7.09 13.93 -20.04
N VAL A 40 8.02 13.10 -19.58
CA VAL A 40 8.64 12.11 -20.48
C VAL A 40 7.55 11.08 -20.74
N GLU A 41 6.97 11.15 -21.92
CA GLU A 41 6.14 10.06 -22.45
C GLU A 41 7.09 8.90 -22.73
N ILE A 42 7.31 8.08 -21.69
CA ILE A 42 8.14 6.89 -21.83
C ILE A 42 7.23 5.84 -22.44
N ASP A 43 7.32 5.71 -23.75
CA ASP A 43 6.79 4.53 -24.47
C ASP A 43 7.77 3.37 -24.22
N VAL A 44 7.72 2.83 -23.00
CA VAL A 44 8.51 1.66 -22.65
C VAL A 44 7.65 0.44 -22.97
N ASP A 45 7.75 -0.01 -24.21
CA ASP A 45 7.50 -1.42 -24.52
C ASP A 45 8.58 -2.22 -23.78
N HIS A 46 8.27 -2.61 -22.53
CA HIS A 46 9.16 -3.51 -21.81
C HIS A 46 9.26 -4.80 -22.59
N ALA A 47 10.47 -5.28 -22.88
CA ALA A 47 10.71 -6.44 -23.73
C ALA A 47 9.96 -7.71 -23.26
N ASP A 48 9.53 -7.73 -21.99
CA ASP A 48 8.81 -8.82 -21.35
C ASP A 48 7.32 -8.52 -21.16
N ASP A 49 6.82 -7.33 -21.53
CA ASP A 49 5.40 -7.01 -21.49
C ASP A 49 4.65 -7.73 -22.60
N LEU A 50 4.12 -8.88 -22.27
CA LEU A 50 3.37 -9.71 -23.22
C LEU A 50 1.94 -9.21 -23.34
N ASP A 51 1.47 -9.02 -24.56
CA ASP A 51 0.06 -8.79 -24.83
C ASP A 51 -0.73 -10.11 -24.81
N TYR A 52 -1.96 -10.03 -24.28
CA TYR A 52 -2.91 -11.11 -24.43
C TYR A 52 -3.20 -11.34 -25.92
N ASN A 53 -3.16 -12.60 -26.36
CA ASN A 53 -3.64 -13.00 -27.66
C ASN A 53 -4.29 -14.39 -27.59
N GLU A 54 -5.05 -14.77 -28.64
CA GLU A 54 -5.78 -16.04 -28.67
C GLU A 54 -4.85 -17.27 -28.55
N ALA A 55 -3.60 -17.18 -29.00
CA ALA A 55 -2.65 -18.28 -28.90
C ALA A 55 -2.22 -18.57 -27.45
N TYR A 56 -2.40 -17.62 -26.54
CA TYR A 56 -2.04 -17.72 -25.12
C TYR A 56 -3.24 -17.59 -24.19
N ALA A 57 -4.47 -17.66 -24.73
CA ALA A 57 -5.69 -17.42 -23.94
C ALA A 57 -5.82 -18.35 -22.74
N GLU A 58 -5.52 -19.64 -22.93
CA GLU A 58 -5.58 -20.63 -21.87
C GLU A 58 -4.50 -20.39 -20.81
N GLN A 59 -3.27 -20.13 -21.24
CA GLN A 59 -2.13 -19.87 -20.37
C GLN A 59 -2.38 -18.62 -19.50
N TRP A 60 -2.89 -17.58 -20.11
CA TRP A 60 -3.23 -16.34 -19.44
C TRP A 60 -4.29 -16.54 -18.36
N ALA A 61 -5.40 -17.18 -18.74
CA ALA A 61 -6.49 -17.46 -17.83
C ALA A 61 -6.09 -18.44 -16.70
N ASN A 62 -5.20 -19.39 -16.95
CA ASN A 62 -4.66 -20.27 -15.93
C ASN A 62 -3.87 -19.50 -14.90
N TYR A 63 -2.95 -18.61 -15.31
CA TYR A 63 -2.15 -17.81 -14.38
C TYR A 63 -3.04 -16.87 -13.55
N MET A 64 -3.94 -16.12 -14.20
CA MET A 64 -4.92 -15.30 -13.47
C MET A 64 -5.68 -16.11 -12.42
N THR A 65 -6.11 -17.34 -12.75
CA THR A 65 -6.88 -18.19 -11.83
C THR A 65 -6.06 -18.64 -10.62
N VAL A 66 -4.77 -18.97 -10.83
CA VAL A 66 -3.89 -19.36 -9.73
C VAL A 66 -3.66 -18.18 -8.80
N VAL A 67 -3.30 -17.01 -9.35
CA VAL A 67 -3.00 -15.82 -8.54
C VAL A 67 -4.25 -15.31 -7.81
N SER A 68 -5.41 -15.25 -8.48
CA SER A 68 -6.65 -14.83 -7.80
C SER A 68 -7.08 -15.78 -6.70
N GLY A 69 -6.80 -17.08 -6.86
CA GLY A 69 -7.04 -18.10 -5.83
C GLY A 69 -6.15 -17.93 -4.61
N LEU A 70 -4.86 -17.63 -4.80
CA LEU A 70 -3.92 -17.35 -3.73
C LEU A 70 -4.31 -16.06 -2.99
N LEU A 71 -4.53 -14.97 -3.71
CA LEU A 71 -4.92 -13.68 -3.15
C LEU A 71 -6.23 -13.78 -2.33
N LYS A 72 -7.22 -14.50 -2.84
CA LYS A 72 -8.46 -14.79 -2.09
C LYS A 72 -8.17 -15.55 -0.79
N THR A 73 -7.25 -16.52 -0.82
CA THR A 73 -6.90 -17.32 0.35
C THR A 73 -6.21 -16.47 1.40
N ASP A 74 -5.24 -15.65 1.00
CA ASP A 74 -4.51 -14.76 1.89
C ASP A 74 -5.44 -13.72 2.54
N ALA A 75 -6.32 -13.09 1.75
CA ALA A 75 -7.31 -12.15 2.26
C ALA A 75 -8.30 -12.78 3.24
N GLN A 76 -8.74 -14.02 2.98
CA GLN A 76 -9.61 -14.75 3.90
C GLN A 76 -8.87 -15.14 5.19
N THR A 77 -7.63 -15.59 5.07
CA THR A 77 -6.78 -15.95 6.22
C THR A 77 -6.59 -14.73 7.13
N LEU A 78 -6.27 -13.56 6.57
CA LEU A 78 -6.10 -12.34 7.33
C LEU A 78 -7.37 -11.97 8.12
N TYR A 79 -8.54 -12.02 7.47
CA TYR A 79 -9.80 -11.77 8.16
C TYR A 79 -10.07 -12.79 9.27
N ASP A 80 -9.84 -14.08 9.01
CA ASP A 80 -10.10 -15.16 9.96
C ASP A 80 -9.19 -15.07 11.19
N GLU A 81 -7.91 -14.77 11.03
CA GLU A 81 -6.96 -14.60 12.14
C GLU A 81 -7.35 -13.40 13.03
N TRP A 82 -7.70 -12.28 12.43
CA TRP A 82 -8.22 -11.16 13.19
C TRP A 82 -9.53 -11.52 13.92
N ASN A 83 -10.51 -12.07 13.20
CA ASN A 83 -11.85 -12.31 13.71
C ASN A 83 -11.91 -13.42 14.76
N ASN A 84 -11.02 -14.42 14.68
CA ASN A 84 -11.06 -15.62 15.55
C ASN A 84 -10.11 -15.57 16.74
N GLY A 85 -9.38 -14.48 16.97
CA GLY A 85 -8.48 -14.41 18.12
C GLY A 85 -7.82 -13.06 18.33
N TYR A 86 -7.11 -12.54 17.32
CA TYR A 86 -6.29 -11.35 17.50
C TYR A 86 -7.11 -10.09 17.88
N ALA A 87 -8.31 -9.93 17.32
CA ALA A 87 -9.21 -8.85 17.69
C ALA A 87 -9.53 -8.81 19.19
N ASP A 88 -9.72 -9.98 19.81
CA ASP A 88 -9.99 -10.06 21.26
C ASP A 88 -8.74 -9.79 22.08
N ILE A 89 -7.56 -10.21 21.62
CA ILE A 89 -6.28 -9.90 22.25
C ILE A 89 -6.06 -8.38 22.24
N PHE A 90 -6.21 -7.74 21.08
CA PHE A 90 -6.00 -6.31 20.91
C PHE A 90 -7.04 -5.48 21.70
N LYS A 91 -8.34 -5.81 21.59
CA LYS A 91 -9.43 -5.10 22.32
C LYS A 91 -9.33 -5.15 23.82
N ASN A 92 -8.73 -6.22 24.35
CA ASN A 92 -8.59 -6.41 25.79
C ASN A 92 -7.16 -6.21 26.29
N HIS A 93 -6.25 -5.76 25.40
CA HIS A 93 -4.82 -5.57 25.66
C HIS A 93 -4.23 -6.72 26.51
N ASN A 94 -4.52 -7.94 26.10
CA ASN A 94 -4.23 -9.18 26.84
C ASN A 94 -3.08 -9.97 26.18
N SER A 95 -1.92 -9.35 26.07
CA SER A 95 -0.70 -9.99 25.58
C SER A 95 0.53 -9.40 26.25
N ASP A 96 1.71 -9.96 25.98
CA ASP A 96 2.98 -9.39 26.44
C ASP A 96 3.31 -8.06 25.72
N GLU A 97 2.77 -7.87 24.53
CA GLU A 97 2.95 -6.69 23.69
C GLU A 97 1.98 -5.57 24.10
N TYR A 98 0.73 -5.91 24.33
CA TYR A 98 -0.31 -4.96 24.75
C TYR A 98 -0.75 -5.26 26.19
N LYS A 99 -0.37 -4.42 27.14
CA LYS A 99 -0.67 -4.56 28.57
C LYS A 99 -1.69 -3.54 29.08
N SER A 100 -1.97 -2.55 28.25
CA SER A 100 -2.88 -1.43 28.53
C SER A 100 -3.48 -0.90 27.23
N ALA A 101 -4.56 -0.17 27.33
CA ALA A 101 -5.19 0.42 26.15
C ALA A 101 -4.29 1.45 25.43
N ILE A 102 -3.38 2.11 26.17
CA ILE A 102 -2.43 3.04 25.56
C ILE A 102 -1.41 2.31 24.66
N ASP A 103 -0.98 1.09 25.01
CA ASP A 103 -0.08 0.31 24.17
C ASP A 103 -0.74 0.02 22.80
N CYS A 104 -2.05 -0.29 22.80
CA CYS A 104 -2.82 -0.46 21.57
C CYS A 104 -2.95 0.86 20.77
N VAL A 105 -3.14 1.98 21.44
CA VAL A 105 -3.23 3.30 20.79
C VAL A 105 -1.88 3.70 20.21
N GLU A 106 -0.78 3.42 20.89
CA GLU A 106 0.57 3.65 20.36
C GLU A 106 0.84 2.82 19.10
N GLN A 107 0.40 1.55 19.07
CA GLN A 107 0.47 0.71 17.88
C GLN A 107 -0.37 1.29 16.72
N ILE A 108 -1.57 1.83 17.00
CA ILE A 108 -2.38 2.49 15.96
C ILE A 108 -1.62 3.70 15.39
N PHE A 109 -0.97 4.50 16.24
CA PHE A 109 -0.17 5.63 15.75
C PHE A 109 1.07 5.19 14.99
N ASP A 110 1.75 4.11 15.41
CA ASP A 110 2.90 3.59 14.69
C ASP A 110 2.52 3.17 13.27
N GLY A 111 1.43 2.44 13.09
CA GLY A 111 0.94 2.13 11.75
C GLY A 111 0.55 3.36 10.92
N CYS A 112 0.02 4.41 11.55
CA CYS A 112 -0.26 5.67 10.87
C CYS A 112 1.02 6.41 10.44
N ILE A 113 2.08 6.36 11.26
CA ILE A 113 3.39 6.96 10.96
C ILE A 113 4.04 6.21 9.81
N ASP A 114 4.03 4.87 9.87
CA ASP A 114 4.66 3.99 8.89
C ASP A 114 4.07 4.24 7.50
N ILE A 115 2.74 4.20 7.36
CA ILE A 115 2.13 4.41 6.03
C ILE A 115 2.25 5.86 5.54
N ALA A 116 2.21 6.87 6.42
CA ALA A 116 2.45 8.24 6.00
C ALA A 116 3.87 8.42 5.43
N GLY A 117 4.86 7.81 6.10
CA GLY A 117 6.26 7.77 5.66
C GLY A 117 6.42 6.99 4.35
N GLU A 118 5.81 5.82 4.25
CA GLU A 118 5.89 4.98 3.06
C GLU A 118 5.31 5.66 1.83
N VAL A 119 4.11 6.25 1.92
CA VAL A 119 3.51 6.97 0.80
C VAL A 119 4.39 8.14 0.36
N GLY A 120 4.91 8.92 1.31
CA GLY A 120 5.72 10.11 1.00
C GLY A 120 7.11 9.75 0.46
N ASP A 121 7.82 8.83 1.11
CA ASP A 121 9.22 8.57 0.81
C ASP A 121 9.41 7.43 -0.20
N GLN A 122 8.62 6.36 -0.15
CA GLN A 122 8.79 5.20 -1.02
C GLN A 122 7.85 5.26 -2.23
N LYS A 123 6.53 5.24 -2.02
CA LYS A 123 5.55 5.13 -3.12
C LYS A 123 5.58 6.33 -4.08
N ILE A 124 5.74 7.56 -3.58
CA ILE A 124 5.89 8.76 -4.41
C ILE A 124 7.36 9.15 -4.55
N GLY A 125 8.12 9.11 -3.45
CA GLY A 125 9.47 9.66 -3.36
C GLY A 125 10.52 8.86 -4.12
N GLU A 126 10.45 7.53 -4.10
CA GLU A 126 11.43 6.72 -4.82
C GLU A 126 11.35 6.92 -6.35
N PRO A 127 10.19 6.79 -7.00
CA PRO A 127 10.08 7.12 -8.42
C PRO A 127 10.54 8.56 -8.72
N TYR A 128 10.18 9.52 -7.86
CA TYR A 128 10.58 10.93 -8.03
C TYR A 128 12.11 11.07 -8.00
N ARG A 129 12.81 10.51 -7.01
CA ARG A 129 14.27 10.58 -6.88
C ARG A 129 14.98 9.87 -8.03
N LEU A 130 14.52 8.69 -8.44
CA LEU A 130 15.07 7.97 -9.59
C LEU A 130 14.98 8.79 -10.86
N LEU A 131 13.83 9.44 -11.12
CA LEU A 131 13.66 10.29 -12.29
C LEU A 131 14.57 11.51 -12.23
N GLN A 132 14.74 12.16 -11.07
CA GLN A 132 15.65 13.28 -10.88
C GLN A 132 17.12 12.87 -11.08
N ALA A 133 17.47 11.63 -10.75
CA ALA A 133 18.81 11.07 -11.00
C ALA A 133 19.06 10.70 -12.48
N GLY A 134 18.04 10.80 -13.35
CA GLY A 134 18.12 10.43 -14.76
C GLY A 134 17.81 8.96 -15.07
N ASN A 135 17.37 8.20 -14.07
CA ASN A 135 17.02 6.78 -14.17
C ASN A 135 15.54 6.63 -14.55
N SER A 136 15.17 7.08 -15.74
CA SER A 136 13.76 7.21 -16.14
C SER A 136 13.02 5.87 -16.20
N GLU A 137 13.68 4.82 -16.67
CA GLU A 137 13.09 3.48 -16.76
C GLU A 137 12.85 2.90 -15.36
N GLU A 138 13.85 2.94 -14.49
CA GLU A 138 13.74 2.48 -13.10
C GLU A 138 12.66 3.27 -12.34
N ALA A 139 12.62 4.61 -12.55
CA ALA A 139 11.60 5.46 -11.97
C ALA A 139 10.18 5.04 -12.36
N LEU A 140 9.99 4.66 -13.62
CA LEU A 140 8.71 4.24 -14.13
C LEU A 140 8.24 2.93 -13.47
N TYR A 141 9.13 1.94 -13.38
CA TYR A 141 8.80 0.63 -12.79
C TYR A 141 8.76 0.64 -11.27
N ALA A 142 9.32 1.67 -10.62
CA ALA A 142 9.12 1.90 -9.19
C ALA A 142 7.73 2.44 -8.84
N VAL A 143 6.92 2.89 -9.83
CA VAL A 143 5.55 3.33 -9.61
C VAL A 143 4.64 2.12 -9.35
N GLU A 144 4.06 2.06 -8.18
CA GLU A 144 3.02 1.08 -7.82
C GLU A 144 1.71 1.34 -8.58
N SER A 145 0.91 0.29 -8.82
CA SER A 145 -0.32 0.36 -9.63
C SER A 145 -0.11 0.98 -11.02
N TRP A 146 1.02 0.60 -11.62
CA TRP A 146 1.54 1.14 -12.86
C TRP A 146 0.69 0.80 -14.09
N TYR A 147 0.12 -0.42 -14.14
CA TYR A 147 -0.64 -0.90 -15.30
C TYR A 147 -2.07 -0.38 -15.34
N SER A 148 -2.70 -0.24 -14.17
CA SER A 148 -4.07 0.26 -14.00
C SER A 148 -4.16 1.78 -14.01
N TRP A 149 -3.03 2.48 -13.80
CA TRP A 149 -2.93 3.91 -13.55
C TRP A 149 -3.66 4.36 -12.28
N HIS A 150 -3.75 3.49 -11.28
CA HIS A 150 -4.55 3.73 -10.08
C HIS A 150 -3.76 4.30 -8.89
N SER A 151 -2.42 4.43 -9.02
CA SER A 151 -1.49 4.83 -7.95
C SER A 151 -1.99 5.99 -7.08
N ARG A 152 -2.45 7.09 -7.69
CA ARG A 152 -2.92 8.27 -6.94
C ARG A 152 -4.10 7.96 -6.02
N ASP A 153 -5.02 7.13 -6.49
CA ASP A 153 -6.24 6.79 -5.73
C ASP A 153 -5.90 5.79 -4.63
N ASP A 154 -4.94 4.88 -4.87
CA ASP A 154 -4.38 3.95 -3.89
C ASP A 154 -3.67 4.72 -2.77
N TYR A 155 -2.72 5.58 -3.09
CA TYR A 155 -2.00 6.38 -2.09
C TYR A 155 -2.91 7.28 -1.26
N ARG A 156 -3.99 7.80 -1.87
CA ARG A 156 -5.01 8.54 -1.13
C ARG A 156 -5.77 7.65 -0.15
N ASN A 157 -6.06 6.40 -0.52
CA ASN A 157 -6.70 5.42 0.35
C ASN A 157 -5.78 5.01 1.50
N ASN A 158 -4.45 4.98 1.29
CA ASN A 158 -3.48 4.81 2.37
C ASN A 158 -3.65 5.92 3.43
N ILE A 159 -3.74 7.19 3.03
CA ILE A 159 -3.99 8.28 4.00
C ILE A 159 -5.40 8.20 4.59
N PHE A 160 -6.38 7.68 3.86
CA PHE A 160 -7.71 7.43 4.43
C PHE A 160 -7.72 6.29 5.45
N SER A 161 -6.78 5.34 5.43
CA SER A 161 -6.60 4.37 6.50
C SER A 161 -6.25 5.07 7.82
N ILE A 162 -5.37 6.09 7.79
CA ILE A 162 -5.03 6.96 8.94
C ILE A 162 -6.27 7.70 9.43
N ARG A 163 -7.03 8.32 8.51
CA ARG A 163 -8.28 9.00 8.86
C ARG A 163 -9.26 8.05 9.54
N ASN A 164 -9.44 6.86 9.00
CA ASN A 164 -10.38 5.88 9.51
C ASN A 164 -9.98 5.41 10.91
N ALA A 165 -8.69 5.15 11.14
CA ALA A 165 -8.15 4.83 12.45
C ALA A 165 -8.40 5.97 13.47
N TYR A 166 -8.13 7.22 13.08
CA TYR A 166 -8.29 8.38 13.94
C TYR A 166 -9.77 8.73 14.22
N TYR A 167 -10.67 8.54 13.24
CA TYR A 167 -12.10 8.84 13.35
C TYR A 167 -12.92 7.68 13.95
N GLY A 168 -12.36 6.46 14.01
CA GLY A 168 -13.07 5.27 14.46
C GLY A 168 -14.25 4.90 13.55
N SER A 169 -14.18 5.23 12.25
CA SER A 169 -15.19 4.94 11.23
C SER A 169 -14.57 4.90 9.84
N ARG A 170 -15.22 4.21 8.90
CA ARG A 170 -14.78 4.06 7.51
C ARG A 170 -15.43 5.05 6.55
N ASP A 171 -16.51 5.69 6.94
CA ASP A 171 -17.31 6.59 6.10
C ASP A 171 -16.94 8.07 6.23
N GLY A 172 -15.89 8.37 7.02
CA GLY A 172 -15.43 9.73 7.30
C GLY A 172 -16.24 10.48 8.37
N SER A 173 -17.23 9.84 9.00
CA SER A 173 -17.87 10.35 10.21
C SER A 173 -16.94 10.15 11.42
N ILE A 174 -17.14 10.93 12.48
CA ILE A 174 -16.36 10.80 13.71
C ILE A 174 -17.18 10.04 14.74
N SER A 175 -16.68 8.87 15.13
CA SER A 175 -17.30 8.10 16.22
C SER A 175 -17.13 8.83 17.57
N PRO A 176 -18.14 8.80 18.46
CA PRO A 176 -17.97 9.29 19.80
C PRO A 176 -16.91 8.52 20.62
N ASN A 177 -16.59 7.30 20.23
CA ASN A 177 -15.53 6.46 20.78
C ASN A 177 -14.32 6.43 19.82
N SER A 178 -13.77 7.56 19.47
CA SER A 178 -12.61 7.67 18.55
C SER A 178 -11.48 8.45 19.18
N LEU A 179 -10.27 8.28 18.65
CA LEU A 179 -9.10 9.08 19.01
C LEU A 179 -9.41 10.58 18.86
N SER A 180 -10.08 10.97 17.77
CA SER A 180 -10.51 12.35 17.52
C SER A 180 -11.48 12.87 18.61
N ALA A 181 -12.50 12.09 18.97
CA ALA A 181 -13.48 12.54 19.97
C ALA A 181 -12.85 12.71 21.36
N VAL A 182 -11.97 11.79 21.75
CA VAL A 182 -11.25 11.86 23.03
C VAL A 182 -10.29 13.04 23.03
N LEU A 183 -9.54 13.24 21.94
CA LEU A 183 -8.63 14.37 21.81
C LEU A 183 -9.37 15.72 21.80
N ALA A 184 -10.47 15.83 21.07
CA ALA A 184 -11.29 17.04 21.03
C ALA A 184 -11.82 17.46 22.40
N ALA A 185 -12.11 16.49 23.28
CA ALA A 185 -12.55 16.77 24.66
C ALA A 185 -11.43 17.33 25.55
N LYS A 186 -10.16 17.05 25.24
CA LYS A 186 -8.98 17.46 26.03
C LYS A 186 -8.26 18.66 25.40
N SER A 187 -8.09 18.63 24.08
CA SER A 187 -7.38 19.64 23.28
C SER A 187 -8.05 19.83 21.92
N PRO A 188 -9.13 20.63 21.82
CA PRO A 188 -9.84 20.86 20.56
C PRO A 188 -8.97 21.40 19.42
N ASP A 189 -7.98 22.23 19.79
CA ASP A 189 -7.06 22.82 18.82
C ASP A 189 -6.13 21.75 18.20
N LEU A 190 -5.64 20.82 19.02
CA LEU A 190 -4.78 19.72 18.53
C LEU A 190 -5.58 18.73 17.67
N ASP A 191 -6.82 18.40 18.05
CA ASP A 191 -7.73 17.60 17.22
C ASP A 191 -7.99 18.28 15.86
N SER A 192 -8.20 19.61 15.86
CA SER A 192 -8.39 20.35 14.61
C SER A 192 -7.13 20.32 13.71
N GLN A 193 -5.93 20.44 14.31
CA GLN A 193 -4.65 20.34 13.60
C GLN A 193 -4.46 18.94 13.01
N THR A 194 -4.76 17.89 13.77
CA THR A 194 -4.67 16.49 13.29
C THR A 194 -5.56 16.26 12.08
N LYS A 195 -6.83 16.68 12.14
CA LYS A 195 -7.76 16.60 11.02
C LYS A 195 -7.28 17.35 9.80
N ALA A 196 -6.70 18.54 10.02
CA ALA A 196 -6.17 19.38 8.94
C ALA A 196 -4.95 18.72 8.28
N ALA A 197 -4.05 18.11 9.05
CA ALA A 197 -2.86 17.42 8.53
C ALA A 197 -3.26 16.19 7.68
N ILE A 198 -4.15 15.33 8.18
CA ILE A 198 -4.68 14.17 7.42
C ILE A 198 -5.33 14.63 6.11
N LYS A 199 -6.19 15.66 6.20
CA LYS A 199 -6.84 16.19 5.00
C LYS A 199 -5.84 16.79 4.01
N HIS A 200 -4.82 17.48 4.49
CA HIS A 200 -3.79 18.10 3.66
C HIS A 200 -3.03 17.05 2.86
N ALA A 201 -2.57 15.97 3.50
CA ALA A 201 -1.86 14.89 2.81
C ALA A 201 -2.76 14.22 1.75
N ALA A 202 -4.00 13.86 2.10
CA ALA A 202 -4.95 13.28 1.15
C ALA A 202 -5.28 14.20 -0.05
N ASP A 203 -5.41 15.50 0.19
CA ASP A 203 -5.69 16.48 -0.87
C ASP A 203 -4.46 16.74 -1.74
N ALA A 204 -3.24 16.76 -1.17
CA ALA A 204 -2.00 16.91 -1.91
C ALA A 204 -1.78 15.73 -2.88
N ILE A 205 -2.00 14.50 -2.42
CA ILE A 205 -1.95 13.31 -3.28
C ILE A 205 -2.99 13.41 -4.40
N TYR A 206 -4.23 13.79 -4.05
CA TYR A 206 -5.30 13.92 -5.05
C TYR A 206 -5.03 15.01 -6.10
N ALA A 207 -4.21 16.00 -5.78
CA ALA A 207 -3.80 17.05 -6.72
C ALA A 207 -2.78 16.58 -7.76
N ILE A 208 -2.11 15.42 -7.56
CA ILE A 208 -1.17 14.88 -8.54
C ILE A 208 -1.90 14.62 -9.86
N PRO A 209 -1.39 15.11 -11.01
CA PRO A 209 -2.01 14.85 -12.30
C PRO A 209 -2.02 13.33 -12.64
N GLN A 210 -3.09 12.87 -13.27
CA GLN A 210 -3.22 11.49 -13.73
C GLN A 210 -2.69 11.27 -15.14
N PRO A 211 -2.09 10.11 -15.43
CA PRO A 211 -1.65 9.10 -14.47
C PRO A 211 -0.37 9.52 -13.76
N PHE A 212 -0.16 9.08 -12.51
CA PHE A 212 1.05 9.42 -11.74
C PHE A 212 2.32 8.99 -12.47
N ARG A 213 2.34 7.81 -13.08
CA ARG A 213 3.49 7.32 -13.86
C ARG A 213 4.01 8.28 -14.93
N SER A 214 3.15 9.13 -15.48
CA SER A 214 3.53 10.17 -16.46
C SER A 214 3.76 11.54 -15.82
N ASN A 215 3.58 11.67 -14.51
CA ASN A 215 3.66 12.92 -13.76
C ASN A 215 4.51 12.78 -12.48
N ILE A 216 5.46 11.84 -12.49
CA ILE A 216 6.33 11.51 -11.34
C ILE A 216 7.04 12.77 -10.81
N ASN A 217 7.55 13.63 -11.68
CA ASN A 217 8.29 14.85 -11.33
C ASN A 217 7.42 16.12 -11.25
N SER A 218 6.10 15.98 -11.14
CA SER A 218 5.22 17.13 -11.00
C SER A 218 5.47 17.85 -9.66
N LYS A 219 5.21 19.15 -9.63
CA LYS A 219 5.26 19.91 -8.36
C LYS A 219 4.23 19.43 -7.34
N GLU A 220 3.13 18.85 -7.81
CA GLU A 220 2.10 18.26 -6.99
C GLU A 220 2.59 16.96 -6.33
N ALA A 221 3.41 16.15 -7.04
CA ALA A 221 4.06 14.98 -6.44
C ALA A 221 5.03 15.39 -5.33
N ALA A 222 5.88 16.41 -5.56
CA ALA A 222 6.75 16.95 -4.52
C ALA A 222 5.97 17.48 -3.31
N ALA A 223 4.88 18.23 -3.54
CA ALA A 223 4.03 18.71 -2.46
C ALA A 223 3.32 17.59 -1.69
N ALA A 224 2.98 16.48 -2.35
CA ALA A 224 2.40 15.33 -1.69
C ALA A 224 3.43 14.60 -0.80
N MET A 225 4.69 14.48 -1.25
CA MET A 225 5.79 13.96 -0.43
C MET A 225 5.95 14.76 0.85
N ASP A 226 6.04 16.10 0.73
CA ASP A 226 6.17 17.00 1.88
C ASP A 226 4.98 16.86 2.84
N ALA A 227 3.75 16.83 2.31
CA ALA A 227 2.54 16.74 3.13
C ALA A 227 2.43 15.39 3.88
N CYS A 228 2.89 14.29 3.30
CA CYS A 228 2.95 12.98 3.95
C CYS A 228 4.03 12.96 5.04
N ALA A 229 5.20 13.51 4.77
CA ALA A 229 6.27 13.64 5.77
C ALA A 229 5.82 14.51 6.96
N ASP A 230 5.22 15.67 6.69
CA ASP A 230 4.67 16.55 7.74
C ASP A 230 3.60 15.85 8.59
N LEU A 231 2.77 14.98 7.98
CA LEU A 231 1.76 14.21 8.69
C LEU A 231 2.41 13.16 9.60
N GLY A 232 3.37 12.38 9.10
CA GLY A 232 4.11 11.39 9.88
C GLY A 232 4.83 12.02 11.06
N ASP A 233 5.60 13.08 10.80
CA ASP A 233 6.33 13.85 11.82
C ASP A 233 5.38 14.44 12.89
N PHE A 234 4.22 14.93 12.48
CA PHE A 234 3.23 15.47 13.41
C PHE A 234 2.64 14.39 14.32
N ILE A 235 2.33 13.21 13.77
CA ILE A 235 1.83 12.08 14.56
C ILE A 235 2.92 11.60 15.52
N GLU A 236 4.14 11.41 15.06
CA GLU A 236 5.26 10.90 15.84
C GLU A 236 5.68 11.86 16.98
N ASN A 237 5.87 13.14 16.64
CA ASN A 237 6.51 14.10 17.55
C ASN A 237 5.53 14.93 18.36
N THR A 238 4.23 14.89 18.03
CA THR A 238 3.21 15.71 18.70
C THR A 238 2.03 14.88 19.21
N LEU A 239 1.38 14.11 18.32
CA LEU A 239 0.12 13.45 18.67
C LEU A 239 0.32 12.26 19.60
N LYS A 240 1.21 11.33 19.22
CA LYS A 240 1.53 10.13 20.01
C LYS A 240 2.04 10.48 21.40
N PRO A 241 3.02 11.40 21.60
CA PRO A 241 3.45 11.84 22.93
C PRO A 241 2.33 12.49 23.74
N TYR A 242 1.46 13.29 23.09
CA TYR A 242 0.36 13.92 23.80
C TYR A 242 -0.60 12.89 24.41
N PHE A 243 -0.93 11.81 23.69
CA PHE A 243 -1.75 10.72 24.21
C PHE A 243 -1.04 10.01 25.36
N SER A 244 0.20 9.60 25.19
CA SER A 244 0.97 8.90 26.22
C SER A 244 1.11 9.69 27.53
N GLU A 245 1.17 11.02 27.45
CA GLU A 245 1.31 11.89 28.61
C GLU A 245 -0.03 12.32 29.25
N ASN A 246 -1.09 12.51 28.44
CA ASN A 246 -2.30 13.21 28.88
C ASN A 246 -3.59 12.38 28.77
N ILE A 247 -3.58 11.27 27.99
CA ILE A 247 -4.75 10.45 27.71
C ILE A 247 -4.30 8.97 27.71
N ASN A 248 -3.93 8.44 28.87
CA ASN A 248 -3.34 7.11 28.99
C ASN A 248 -4.08 6.17 29.92
N ASP A 249 -5.30 6.53 30.34
CA ASP A 249 -6.11 5.68 31.20
C ASP A 249 -7.01 4.73 30.40
N ASP A 250 -7.06 3.46 30.79
CA ASP A 250 -7.83 2.42 30.13
C ASP A 250 -9.33 2.74 30.07
N ALA A 251 -9.88 3.40 31.10
CA ALA A 251 -11.31 3.72 31.12
C ALA A 251 -11.71 4.67 29.98
N THR A 252 -10.80 5.55 29.57
CA THR A 252 -10.98 6.45 28.42
C THR A 252 -10.68 5.73 27.09
N LEU A 253 -9.64 4.91 27.03
CA LEU A 253 -9.13 4.35 25.77
C LEU A 253 -9.75 3.00 25.37
N ASP A 254 -10.22 2.18 26.31
CA ASP A 254 -10.89 0.91 26.00
C ASP A 254 -12.04 1.05 25.00
N PRO A 255 -12.96 2.02 25.13
CA PRO A 255 -14.00 2.20 24.13
C PRO A 255 -13.47 2.58 22.76
N VAL A 256 -12.33 3.29 22.70
CA VAL A 256 -11.68 3.71 21.45
C VAL A 256 -11.05 2.52 20.74
N VAL A 257 -10.27 1.70 21.47
CA VAL A 257 -9.65 0.49 20.93
C VAL A 257 -10.71 -0.49 20.41
N LYS A 258 -11.79 -0.70 21.18
CA LYS A 258 -12.92 -1.54 20.76
C LYS A 258 -13.60 -1.00 19.49
N GLN A 259 -13.87 0.30 19.45
CA GLN A 259 -14.46 0.95 18.28
C GLN A 259 -13.57 0.82 17.04
N TYR A 260 -12.27 1.03 17.19
CA TYR A 260 -11.31 0.88 16.11
C TYR A 260 -11.34 -0.54 15.52
N VAL A 261 -11.26 -1.56 16.36
CA VAL A 261 -11.30 -2.97 15.90
C VAL A 261 -12.64 -3.30 15.26
N ASP A 262 -13.75 -2.99 15.94
CA ASP A 262 -15.08 -3.45 15.53
C ASP A 262 -15.67 -2.66 14.35
N ALA A 263 -15.28 -1.39 14.17
CA ALA A 263 -15.85 -0.53 13.13
C ALA A 263 -14.87 -0.16 12.01
N VAL A 264 -13.56 -0.39 12.20
CA VAL A 264 -12.56 -0.10 11.17
C VAL A 264 -11.87 -1.38 10.71
N VAL A 265 -11.12 -2.06 11.59
CA VAL A 265 -10.27 -3.18 11.16
C VAL A 265 -11.07 -4.38 10.65
N LEU A 266 -11.94 -4.96 11.50
CA LEU A 266 -12.70 -6.15 11.12
C LEU A 266 -13.59 -5.96 9.89
N PRO A 267 -14.35 -4.86 9.74
CA PRO A 267 -15.13 -4.64 8.53
C PRO A 267 -14.28 -4.41 7.28
N THR A 268 -13.08 -3.82 7.40
CA THR A 268 -12.18 -3.64 6.26
C THR A 268 -11.63 -4.97 5.78
N TYR A 269 -11.15 -5.82 6.67
CA TYR A 269 -10.67 -7.15 6.29
C TYR A 269 -11.79 -8.11 5.84
N GLN A 270 -13.00 -7.94 6.39
CA GLN A 270 -14.17 -8.66 5.90
C GLN A 270 -14.52 -8.30 4.45
N ASP A 271 -14.48 -7.00 4.11
CA ASP A 271 -14.70 -6.53 2.74
C ASP A 271 -13.57 -7.00 1.82
N LEU A 272 -12.31 -6.95 2.28
CA LEU A 272 -11.16 -7.47 1.54
C LEU A 272 -11.36 -8.93 1.15
N ALA A 273 -11.71 -9.80 2.10
CA ALA A 273 -11.97 -11.21 1.86
C ALA A 273 -13.14 -11.43 0.88
N ALA A 274 -14.26 -10.74 1.12
CA ALA A 274 -15.46 -10.87 0.29
C ALA A 274 -15.25 -10.38 -1.15
N LEU A 275 -14.50 -9.29 -1.33
CA LEU A 275 -14.26 -8.69 -2.65
C LEU A 275 -13.20 -9.46 -3.43
N ASN A 276 -12.18 -10.02 -2.77
CA ASN A 276 -11.24 -10.93 -3.43
C ASN A 276 -11.90 -12.26 -3.84
N ALA A 277 -12.90 -12.74 -3.10
CA ALA A 277 -13.71 -13.87 -3.55
C ALA A 277 -14.50 -13.54 -4.84
N LYS A 278 -15.03 -12.31 -4.98
CA LYS A 278 -15.69 -11.87 -6.22
C LYS A 278 -14.72 -11.66 -7.38
N LEU A 279 -13.50 -11.18 -7.10
CA LEU A 279 -12.44 -11.09 -8.10
C LEU A 279 -12.07 -12.47 -8.65
N ASP A 280 -11.89 -13.47 -7.78
CA ASP A 280 -11.63 -14.86 -8.17
C ASP A 280 -12.78 -15.44 -9.01
N GLU A 281 -14.05 -15.14 -8.68
CA GLU A 281 -15.21 -15.53 -9.48
C GLU A 281 -15.22 -14.85 -10.88
N ALA A 282 -14.87 -13.57 -10.96
CA ALA A 282 -14.75 -12.86 -12.24
C ALA A 282 -13.65 -13.47 -13.11
N VAL A 283 -12.50 -13.79 -12.54
CA VAL A 283 -11.38 -14.46 -13.22
C VAL A 283 -11.80 -15.85 -13.73
N LYS A 284 -12.49 -16.65 -12.93
CA LYS A 284 -13.02 -17.96 -13.36
C LYS A 284 -14.05 -17.83 -14.47
N THR A 285 -14.86 -16.77 -14.45
CA THR A 285 -15.80 -16.47 -15.54
C THR A 285 -15.07 -16.10 -16.82
N PHE A 286 -14.02 -15.29 -16.72
CA PHE A 286 -13.14 -14.99 -17.86
C PHE A 286 -12.50 -16.25 -18.42
N LYS A 287 -11.95 -17.13 -17.58
CA LYS A 287 -11.37 -18.40 -18.01
C LYS A 287 -12.37 -19.28 -18.76
N ALA A 288 -13.63 -19.35 -18.31
CA ALA A 288 -14.65 -20.16 -18.95
C ALA A 288 -15.12 -19.59 -20.31
N ASN A 289 -15.08 -18.26 -20.48
CA ASN A 289 -15.52 -17.58 -21.71
C ASN A 289 -14.76 -16.25 -21.89
N PRO A 290 -13.53 -16.29 -22.41
CA PRO A 290 -12.71 -15.10 -22.61
C PRO A 290 -13.43 -14.10 -23.53
N SER A 291 -13.57 -12.86 -23.07
CA SER A 291 -14.18 -11.77 -23.83
C SER A 291 -13.78 -10.42 -23.26
N ASN A 292 -13.92 -9.34 -24.05
CA ASN A 292 -13.67 -7.98 -23.59
C ASN A 292 -14.55 -7.60 -22.37
N ASN A 293 -15.79 -8.06 -22.35
CA ASN A 293 -16.68 -7.82 -21.21
C ASN A 293 -16.20 -8.57 -19.95
N ALA A 294 -15.67 -9.76 -20.11
CA ALA A 294 -15.10 -10.53 -19.00
C ALA A 294 -13.81 -9.90 -18.48
N PHE A 295 -12.93 -9.39 -19.35
CA PHE A 295 -11.77 -8.60 -18.90
C PHE A 295 -12.20 -7.33 -18.15
N ALA A 296 -13.18 -6.59 -18.68
CA ALA A 296 -13.70 -5.41 -18.00
C ALA A 296 -14.32 -5.75 -16.64
N ALA A 297 -14.97 -6.91 -16.51
CA ALA A 297 -15.48 -7.39 -15.23
C ALA A 297 -14.34 -7.73 -14.24
N CYS A 298 -13.26 -8.36 -14.69
CA CYS A 298 -12.06 -8.60 -13.87
C CYS A 298 -11.43 -7.27 -13.43
N ALA A 299 -11.28 -6.30 -14.32
CA ALA A 299 -10.72 -5.00 -14.01
C ALA A 299 -11.55 -4.25 -12.94
N ASN A 300 -12.86 -4.22 -13.09
CA ASN A 300 -13.76 -3.61 -12.10
C ASN A 300 -13.69 -4.34 -10.75
N ALA A 301 -13.64 -5.67 -10.77
CA ALA A 301 -13.53 -6.47 -9.55
C ALA A 301 -12.19 -6.24 -8.84
N TRP A 302 -11.09 -6.10 -9.60
CA TRP A 302 -9.77 -5.79 -9.06
C TRP A 302 -9.75 -4.41 -8.38
N LEU A 303 -10.20 -3.36 -9.07
CA LEU A 303 -10.29 -2.00 -8.51
C LEU A 303 -11.10 -1.98 -7.20
N THR A 304 -12.21 -2.73 -7.18
CA THR A 304 -13.07 -2.79 -5.99
C THR A 304 -12.42 -3.60 -4.85
N ALA A 305 -11.69 -4.66 -5.17
CA ALA A 305 -11.01 -5.50 -4.17
C ALA A 305 -9.73 -4.83 -3.63
N ARG A 306 -9.09 -3.95 -4.39
CA ARG A 306 -7.90 -3.18 -4.00
C ARG A 306 -8.24 -2.14 -2.92
N GLU A 307 -9.38 -1.45 -3.00
CA GLU A 307 -9.74 -0.35 -2.10
C GLU A 307 -9.69 -0.71 -0.60
N PRO A 308 -10.28 -1.83 -0.10
CA PRO A 308 -10.14 -2.19 1.31
C PRO A 308 -8.71 -2.56 1.71
N TRP A 309 -7.87 -3.07 0.79
CA TRP A 309 -6.46 -3.29 1.07
C TRP A 309 -5.76 -1.96 1.33
N GLU A 310 -5.82 -1.03 0.40
CA GLU A 310 -5.24 0.31 0.52
C GLU A 310 -5.77 1.08 1.75
N SER A 311 -7.04 0.85 2.10
CA SER A 311 -7.65 1.43 3.30
C SER A 311 -7.30 0.70 4.59
N SER A 312 -6.46 -0.34 4.54
CA SER A 312 -5.94 -1.09 5.69
C SER A 312 -4.47 -0.81 6.01
N GLU A 313 -3.78 -0.03 5.21
CA GLU A 313 -2.33 0.19 5.28
C GLU A 313 -1.86 0.77 6.63
N ALA A 314 -2.70 1.54 7.36
CA ALA A 314 -2.37 2.00 8.71
C ALA A 314 -2.46 0.90 9.79
N PHE A 315 -2.81 -0.35 9.44
CA PHE A 315 -2.95 -1.44 10.41
C PHE A 315 -2.40 -2.79 9.91
N LEU A 316 -1.27 -2.73 9.20
CA LEU A 316 -0.51 -3.90 8.78
C LEU A 316 0.37 -4.45 9.92
N PHE A 317 -0.23 -4.71 11.07
CA PHE A 317 0.43 -5.31 12.24
C PHE A 317 -0.30 -6.59 12.70
N GLY A 318 0.30 -7.33 13.64
CA GLY A 318 -0.25 -8.59 14.11
C GLY A 318 -0.27 -9.66 13.01
N PRO A 319 -1.41 -10.31 12.73
CA PRO A 319 -1.46 -11.44 11.80
C PRO A 319 -0.89 -11.14 10.41
N VAL A 320 -1.07 -9.94 9.88
CA VAL A 320 -0.56 -9.59 8.54
C VAL A 320 0.96 -9.60 8.50
N ASP A 321 1.62 -9.05 9.54
CA ASP A 321 3.08 -9.05 9.69
C ASP A 321 3.60 -10.43 10.09
N GLU A 322 2.99 -11.07 11.10
CA GLU A 322 3.44 -12.36 11.63
C GLU A 322 3.42 -13.48 10.60
N MET A 323 2.47 -13.43 9.65
CA MET A 323 2.28 -14.44 8.60
C MET A 323 2.87 -14.01 7.24
N GLY A 324 3.42 -12.81 7.13
CA GLY A 324 3.94 -12.27 5.87
C GLY A 324 2.86 -12.12 4.78
N LEU A 325 1.63 -11.77 5.18
CA LEU A 325 0.50 -11.67 4.25
C LEU A 325 0.56 -10.43 3.37
N ASP A 326 1.19 -9.36 3.85
CA ASP A 326 1.40 -8.15 3.08
C ASP A 326 2.21 -8.45 1.81
N PRO A 327 3.46 -8.92 1.85
CA PRO A 327 4.21 -9.21 0.63
C PRO A 327 3.59 -10.36 -0.21
N ASN A 328 2.70 -11.19 0.35
CA ASN A 328 1.96 -12.18 -0.43
C ASN A 328 0.89 -11.55 -1.31
N MET A 329 0.27 -10.49 -0.85
CA MET A 329 -0.84 -9.82 -1.52
C MET A 329 -0.41 -8.61 -2.34
N ASP A 330 0.67 -7.91 -1.93
CA ASP A 330 0.98 -6.56 -2.43
C ASP A 330 2.45 -6.31 -2.78
N SER A 331 3.23 -7.34 -3.11
CA SER A 331 4.62 -7.15 -3.53
C SER A 331 4.75 -6.30 -4.80
N TRP A 332 5.63 -5.30 -4.73
CA TRP A 332 6.04 -4.42 -5.82
C TRP A 332 7.54 -4.04 -5.66
N PRO A 333 8.34 -3.90 -6.73
CA PRO A 333 8.01 -4.11 -8.15
C PRO A 333 7.91 -5.59 -8.54
N LEU A 334 7.25 -5.86 -9.67
CA LEU A 334 7.09 -7.21 -10.22
C LEU A 334 8.34 -7.70 -10.94
N ASP A 335 8.60 -9.01 -10.89
CA ASP A 335 9.53 -9.67 -11.82
C ASP A 335 8.81 -10.04 -13.11
N GLN A 336 8.76 -9.11 -14.05
CA GLN A 336 8.06 -9.26 -15.32
C GLN A 336 8.68 -10.36 -16.20
N ALA A 337 9.99 -10.56 -16.14
CA ALA A 337 10.67 -11.60 -16.89
C ALA A 337 10.23 -13.00 -16.42
N GLN A 338 10.12 -13.21 -15.13
CA GLN A 338 9.61 -14.47 -14.59
C GLN A 338 8.10 -14.63 -14.84
N ILE A 339 7.29 -13.57 -14.76
CA ILE A 339 5.86 -13.61 -15.13
C ILE A 339 5.73 -14.10 -16.59
N ALA A 340 6.52 -13.55 -17.52
CA ALA A 340 6.54 -13.99 -18.91
C ALA A 340 6.95 -15.48 -19.06
N GLN A 341 7.90 -15.95 -18.27
CA GLN A 341 8.29 -17.36 -18.24
C GLN A 341 7.16 -18.27 -17.73
N ILE A 342 6.46 -17.86 -16.68
CA ILE A 342 5.31 -18.60 -16.13
C ILE A 342 4.18 -18.68 -17.17
N LEU A 343 3.87 -17.58 -17.85
CA LEU A 343 2.89 -17.56 -18.92
C LEU A 343 3.24 -18.58 -20.02
N LYS A 344 4.52 -18.70 -20.38
CA LYS A 344 4.98 -19.65 -21.41
C LYS A 344 5.04 -21.09 -20.93
N SER A 345 5.56 -21.31 -19.73
CA SER A 345 5.84 -22.65 -19.17
C SER A 345 4.64 -23.29 -18.51
N GLN A 346 3.70 -22.50 -18.01
CA GLN A 346 2.59 -22.95 -17.15
C GLN A 346 3.07 -23.66 -15.87
N ASN A 347 4.28 -23.38 -15.45
CA ASN A 347 4.83 -23.89 -14.20
C ASN A 347 4.57 -22.90 -13.05
N PHE A 348 3.62 -23.21 -12.21
CA PHE A 348 3.21 -22.40 -11.06
C PHE A 348 3.89 -22.81 -9.75
N SER A 349 4.84 -23.76 -9.76
CA SER A 349 5.50 -24.22 -8.54
C SER A 349 6.32 -23.12 -7.84
N GLY A 350 6.78 -22.11 -8.60
CA GLY A 350 7.50 -20.95 -8.08
C GLY A 350 6.64 -19.91 -7.33
N LEU A 351 5.32 -20.09 -7.29
CA LEU A 351 4.40 -19.17 -6.59
C LEU A 351 4.18 -19.53 -5.11
N ASN A 352 4.76 -20.65 -4.65
CA ASN A 352 4.62 -21.14 -3.30
C ASN A 352 5.99 -21.55 -2.75
N TRP A 353 6.06 -21.61 -1.44
CA TRP A 353 7.23 -22.04 -0.68
C TRP A 353 6.83 -23.00 0.45
N GLU A 354 7.81 -23.64 1.05
CA GLU A 354 7.64 -24.56 2.18
C GLU A 354 8.36 -24.00 3.41
N ASP A 355 7.97 -24.46 4.60
CA ASP A 355 8.65 -24.11 5.84
C ASP A 355 10.15 -24.43 5.75
N GLY A 356 10.99 -23.43 5.96
CA GLY A 356 12.45 -23.54 5.90
C GLY A 356 13.08 -23.21 4.55
N ASP A 357 12.29 -22.78 3.56
CA ASP A 357 12.83 -22.16 2.35
C ASP A 357 13.57 -20.86 2.70
N SER A 358 14.50 -20.44 1.82
CA SER A 358 15.25 -19.20 2.01
C SER A 358 14.38 -17.97 1.79
N ASP A 359 14.72 -16.86 2.45
CA ASP A 359 14.04 -15.57 2.27
C ASP A 359 14.04 -15.15 0.79
N GLU A 360 15.15 -15.33 0.06
CA GLU A 360 15.24 -15.05 -1.38
C GLU A 360 14.22 -15.85 -2.23
N LYS A 361 13.96 -17.12 -1.86
CA LYS A 361 12.96 -17.94 -2.55
C LYS A 361 11.54 -17.46 -2.26
N ILE A 362 11.28 -17.04 -1.02
CA ILE A 362 9.99 -16.52 -0.59
C ILE A 362 9.72 -15.19 -1.28
N GLU A 363 10.65 -14.25 -1.25
CA GLU A 363 10.56 -12.96 -1.92
C GLU A 363 10.37 -13.11 -3.44
N GLY A 364 11.13 -14.03 -4.05
CA GLY A 364 10.96 -14.36 -5.47
C GLY A 364 9.56 -14.88 -5.79
N ALA A 365 8.96 -15.69 -4.92
CA ALA A 365 7.59 -16.17 -5.10
C ALA A 365 6.55 -15.05 -4.92
N GLN A 366 6.78 -14.15 -3.98
CA GLN A 366 5.89 -13.02 -3.67
C GLN A 366 5.80 -12.01 -4.82
N SER A 367 6.90 -11.76 -5.55
CA SER A 367 6.93 -10.89 -6.74
C SER A 367 6.16 -11.43 -7.97
N LEU A 368 5.64 -12.64 -7.87
CA LEU A 368 4.94 -13.35 -8.96
C LEU A 368 3.45 -13.59 -8.67
N ARG A 369 2.94 -13.04 -7.58
CA ARG A 369 1.57 -13.23 -7.11
C ARG A 369 0.98 -11.92 -6.54
N GLY A 370 -0.23 -11.96 -6.03
CA GLY A 370 -0.85 -10.80 -5.38
C GLY A 370 -1.56 -9.86 -6.36
N PHE A 371 -1.90 -8.68 -5.85
CA PHE A 371 -2.65 -7.67 -6.58
C PHE A 371 -1.93 -7.21 -7.84
N HIS A 372 -0.64 -6.90 -7.76
CA HIS A 372 0.11 -6.32 -8.88
C HIS A 372 0.35 -7.32 -10.01
N THR A 373 0.56 -8.60 -9.71
CA THR A 373 0.60 -9.63 -10.76
C THR A 373 -0.76 -9.76 -11.46
N LEU A 374 -1.88 -9.72 -10.73
CA LEU A 374 -3.21 -9.67 -11.36
C LEU A 374 -3.43 -8.38 -12.14
N GLU A 375 -2.94 -7.26 -11.64
CA GLU A 375 -2.98 -5.98 -12.34
C GLU A 375 -2.28 -6.08 -13.70
N TYR A 376 -1.04 -6.57 -13.73
CA TYR A 376 -0.32 -6.83 -14.98
C TYR A 376 -1.12 -7.70 -15.96
N LEU A 377 -1.76 -8.77 -15.46
CA LEU A 377 -2.51 -9.70 -16.31
C LEU A 377 -3.85 -9.12 -16.79
N ILE A 378 -4.44 -8.18 -16.06
CA ILE A 378 -5.77 -7.62 -16.32
C ILE A 378 -5.72 -6.30 -17.08
N PHE A 379 -4.73 -5.45 -16.77
CA PHE A 379 -4.66 -4.07 -17.28
C PHE A 379 -3.52 -3.86 -18.27
N LYS A 380 -3.72 -2.90 -19.16
CA LYS A 380 -2.70 -2.26 -19.99
C LYS A 380 -3.11 -0.80 -20.22
N ASP A 381 -2.18 0.13 -20.03
CA ASP A 381 -2.39 1.56 -20.29
C ASP A 381 -3.64 2.13 -19.58
N GLY A 382 -3.83 1.77 -18.33
CA GLY A 382 -4.95 2.23 -17.49
C GLY A 382 -6.32 1.66 -17.87
N LYS A 383 -6.36 0.61 -18.69
CA LYS A 383 -7.60 -0.01 -19.19
C LYS A 383 -7.54 -1.53 -19.07
N ALA A 384 -8.71 -2.15 -18.97
CA ALA A 384 -8.80 -3.59 -19.12
C ALA A 384 -8.22 -4.03 -20.46
N ARG A 385 -7.43 -5.11 -20.44
CA ARG A 385 -6.93 -5.74 -21.67
C ARG A 385 -8.09 -6.22 -22.54
N THR A 386 -7.83 -6.47 -23.81
CA THR A 386 -8.82 -6.91 -24.78
C THR A 386 -8.46 -8.29 -25.34
N VAL A 387 -9.49 -9.10 -25.55
CA VAL A 387 -9.40 -10.32 -26.36
C VAL A 387 -9.35 -9.89 -27.82
N LYS A 388 -8.29 -10.26 -28.54
CA LYS A 388 -8.13 -9.99 -29.98
C LYS A 388 -8.18 -11.30 -30.75
#